data_025c0025e042ce4e8c44a8475df99199
#
_entry.id   025c0025e042ce4e8c44a8475df99199
#
_cell.length_a   1.000
_cell.length_b   1.000
_cell.length_c   1.000
_cell.angle_alpha   90.00
_cell.angle_beta   90.00
_cell.angle_gamma   90.00
#
_symmetry.space_group_name_H-M   'P 1'
#
loop_
_entity.id
_entity.type
_entity.pdbx_description
1 polymer ?
#
loop_
_entity_poly.entity_id
_entity_poly.type
_entity_poly.pdbx_seq_one_letter_code
_entity_poly.pdbx_strand_id
1 'polypeptide(L)'
;MTQLTEYAVAGHGGAVHVRRWSPDGAPRAVVMIVHGYAEYGGRYAHVAEHFAAHGLATVASDHVGHGLSEGERALITDFGLVVDDLGAVADSMPPQWADLPLVLMGHSMGGLLSARFVQRWPDRAAGVSFLGAVIGDWKWARSVLSLPELPEEDSDPMGMSRDEDVCRAYDADPLVYRGLYKRPLLESEVVALDEFRAEIDRITIPVGFFHGDADPFVPFGDSLQAVLDIPSADKRLRLYEGAKHELVNETNRDEVLFDLLHWVNGIVRST
;
A
#
# COMPACT_ATOMS: atom_id res chain seq x y z
N MET A 1 -15.91 -9.91 -17.79
CA MET A 1 -15.43 -10.66 -16.59
C MET A 1 -13.97 -10.27 -16.35
N THR A 2 -13.57 -10.05 -15.09
CA THR A 2 -12.18 -9.75 -14.75
C THR A 2 -11.29 -10.96 -15.00
N GLN A 3 -10.17 -10.78 -15.68
CA GLN A 3 -9.19 -11.85 -15.92
C GLN A 3 -8.05 -11.69 -14.90
N LEU A 4 -7.85 -12.70 -14.04
CA LEU A 4 -6.68 -12.80 -13.16
C LEU A 4 -5.54 -13.55 -13.87
N THR A 5 -4.34 -12.99 -13.79
CA THR A 5 -3.08 -13.63 -14.18
C THR A 5 -2.13 -13.57 -13.01
N GLU A 6 -1.52 -14.70 -12.65
CA GLU A 6 -0.49 -14.79 -11.62
C GLU A 6 0.84 -15.20 -12.23
N TYR A 7 1.91 -14.55 -11.79
CA TYR A 7 3.26 -14.81 -12.28
C TYR A 7 4.29 -14.36 -11.22
N ALA A 8 5.55 -14.57 -11.48
CA ALA A 8 6.61 -14.09 -10.62
C ALA A 8 7.60 -13.22 -11.40
N VAL A 9 8.18 -12.23 -10.71
CA VAL A 9 9.32 -11.44 -11.19
C VAL A 9 10.52 -11.71 -10.29
N ALA A 10 11.73 -11.53 -10.80
CA ALA A 10 12.93 -11.59 -9.98
C ALA A 10 13.00 -10.34 -9.09
N GLY A 11 13.08 -10.54 -7.78
CA GLY A 11 13.29 -9.50 -6.79
C GLY A 11 14.60 -9.68 -6.05
N HIS A 12 14.92 -8.74 -5.16
CA HIS A 12 16.18 -8.74 -4.41
C HIS A 12 16.32 -9.92 -3.44
N GLY A 13 15.20 -10.41 -2.89
CA GLY A 13 15.17 -11.52 -1.92
C GLY A 13 14.69 -12.85 -2.51
N GLY A 14 14.60 -12.96 -3.85
CA GLY A 14 14.08 -14.13 -4.55
C GLY A 14 12.90 -13.80 -5.45
N ALA A 15 12.05 -14.78 -5.76
CA ALA A 15 10.87 -14.58 -6.60
C ALA A 15 9.80 -13.75 -5.88
N VAL A 16 9.36 -12.67 -6.52
CA VAL A 16 8.25 -11.82 -6.09
C VAL A 16 6.98 -12.28 -6.82
N HIS A 17 5.99 -12.73 -6.07
CA HIS A 17 4.69 -13.15 -6.61
C HIS A 17 3.85 -11.94 -6.99
N VAL A 18 3.27 -11.96 -8.19
CA VAL A 18 2.50 -10.85 -8.77
C VAL A 18 1.14 -11.35 -9.23
N ARG A 19 0.10 -10.60 -8.88
CA ARG A 19 -1.26 -10.76 -9.37
C ARG A 19 -1.62 -9.57 -10.24
N ARG A 20 -2.21 -9.86 -11.40
CA ARG A 20 -2.69 -8.86 -12.34
C ARG A 20 -4.13 -9.15 -12.71
N TRP A 21 -5.00 -8.19 -12.46
CA TRP A 21 -6.41 -8.22 -12.87
C TRP A 21 -6.61 -7.28 -14.06
N SER A 22 -7.13 -7.84 -15.14
CA SER A 22 -7.42 -7.10 -16.38
C SER A 22 -8.93 -6.95 -16.54
N PRO A 23 -9.45 -5.76 -16.93
CA PRO A 23 -10.85 -5.58 -17.27
C PRO A 23 -11.19 -6.25 -18.60
N ASP A 24 -12.48 -6.36 -18.92
CA ASP A 24 -12.91 -6.63 -20.29
C ASP A 24 -12.52 -5.45 -21.19
N GLY A 25 -11.76 -5.73 -22.23
CA GLY A 25 -11.25 -4.72 -23.16
C GLY A 25 -9.96 -4.04 -22.71
N ALA A 26 -9.58 -2.97 -23.39
CA ALA A 26 -8.37 -2.22 -23.09
C ALA A 26 -8.55 -1.39 -21.80
N PRO A 27 -7.64 -1.48 -20.83
CA PRO A 27 -7.71 -0.65 -19.64
C PRO A 27 -7.39 0.82 -19.95
N ARG A 28 -7.95 1.72 -19.15
CA ARG A 28 -7.71 3.17 -19.26
C ARG A 28 -6.55 3.65 -18.39
N ALA A 29 -6.21 2.90 -17.35
CA ALA A 29 -5.10 3.15 -16.44
C ALA A 29 -4.78 1.86 -15.69
N VAL A 30 -3.66 1.87 -14.98
CA VAL A 30 -3.24 0.79 -14.10
C VAL A 30 -3.20 1.31 -12.66
N VAL A 31 -3.81 0.56 -11.73
CA VAL A 31 -3.67 0.78 -10.29
C VAL A 31 -2.71 -0.26 -9.73
N MET A 32 -1.58 0.17 -9.19
CA MET A 32 -0.67 -0.70 -8.46
C MET A 32 -1.00 -0.65 -6.98
N ILE A 33 -1.48 -1.76 -6.44
CA ILE A 33 -1.76 -1.91 -5.01
C ILE A 33 -0.48 -2.36 -4.31
N VAL A 34 -0.08 -1.62 -3.28
CA VAL A 34 1.10 -1.86 -2.46
C VAL A 34 0.61 -2.15 -1.04
N HIS A 35 0.66 -3.41 -0.65
CA HIS A 35 0.08 -3.89 0.61
C HIS A 35 0.92 -3.51 1.84
N GLY A 36 0.33 -3.66 3.03
CA GLY A 36 0.95 -3.36 4.31
C GLY A 36 1.81 -4.49 4.90
N TYR A 37 2.26 -4.28 6.14
CA TYR A 37 2.97 -5.29 6.90
C TYR A 37 2.08 -6.50 7.18
N ALA A 38 2.67 -7.69 7.23
CA ALA A 38 2.07 -8.98 7.59
C ALA A 38 1.05 -9.54 6.59
N GLU A 39 0.48 -8.74 5.72
CA GLU A 39 -0.52 -9.12 4.71
C GLU A 39 0.08 -9.42 3.33
N TYR A 40 -0.74 -9.45 2.27
CA TYR A 40 -0.31 -9.74 0.90
C TYR A 40 -1.31 -9.22 -0.15
N GLY A 41 -0.87 -9.10 -1.40
CA GLY A 41 -1.65 -8.53 -2.50
C GLY A 41 -2.96 -9.25 -2.82
N GLY A 42 -3.07 -10.55 -2.53
CA GLY A 42 -4.29 -11.32 -2.79
C GLY A 42 -5.50 -10.88 -1.98
N ARG A 43 -5.31 -10.22 -0.84
CA ARG A 43 -6.39 -9.68 0.00
C ARG A 43 -7.16 -8.53 -0.67
N TYR A 44 -6.62 -7.97 -1.75
CA TYR A 44 -7.20 -6.87 -2.52
C TYR A 44 -7.97 -7.34 -3.76
N ALA A 45 -8.27 -8.64 -3.92
CA ALA A 45 -8.96 -9.16 -5.09
C ALA A 45 -10.30 -8.44 -5.35
N HIS A 46 -11.11 -8.19 -4.32
CA HIS A 46 -12.39 -7.49 -4.44
C HIS A 46 -12.22 -6.02 -4.88
N VAL A 47 -11.14 -5.35 -4.46
CA VAL A 47 -10.78 -3.98 -4.92
C VAL A 47 -10.41 -4.00 -6.39
N ALA A 48 -9.59 -4.98 -6.80
CA ALA A 48 -9.18 -5.15 -8.18
C ALA A 48 -10.36 -5.49 -9.10
N GLU A 49 -11.29 -6.32 -8.65
CA GLU A 49 -12.54 -6.62 -9.36
C GLU A 49 -13.43 -5.38 -9.52
N HIS A 50 -13.55 -4.58 -8.44
CA HIS A 50 -14.27 -3.31 -8.50
C HIS A 50 -13.64 -2.36 -9.54
N PHE A 51 -12.33 -2.19 -9.54
CA PHE A 51 -11.62 -1.37 -10.52
C PHE A 51 -11.76 -1.91 -11.95
N ALA A 52 -11.65 -3.23 -12.13
CA ALA A 52 -11.81 -3.87 -13.44
C ALA A 52 -13.21 -3.67 -14.03
N ALA A 53 -14.27 -3.73 -13.20
CA ALA A 53 -15.64 -3.42 -13.60
C ALA A 53 -15.79 -1.97 -14.14
N HIS A 54 -14.84 -1.09 -13.79
CA HIS A 54 -14.80 0.30 -14.24
C HIS A 54 -13.68 0.58 -15.27
N GLY A 55 -13.13 -0.46 -15.91
CA GLY A 55 -12.17 -0.33 -17.00
C GLY A 55 -10.76 0.05 -16.56
N LEU A 56 -10.38 -0.24 -15.30
CA LEU A 56 -9.03 -0.08 -14.77
C LEU A 56 -8.36 -1.45 -14.62
N ALA A 57 -7.10 -1.57 -15.01
CA ALA A 57 -6.30 -2.73 -14.65
C ALA A 57 -5.73 -2.57 -13.24
N THR A 58 -5.50 -3.68 -12.56
CA THR A 58 -4.87 -3.67 -11.23
C THR A 58 -3.69 -4.64 -11.21
N VAL A 59 -2.62 -4.24 -10.55
CA VAL A 59 -1.45 -5.08 -10.26
C VAL A 59 -1.17 -5.02 -8.77
N ALA A 60 -0.91 -6.17 -8.15
CA ALA A 60 -0.46 -6.26 -6.76
C ALA A 60 0.61 -7.35 -6.64
N SER A 61 1.75 -7.01 -6.09
CA SER A 61 2.79 -7.99 -5.72
C SER A 61 2.74 -8.29 -4.24
N ASP A 62 3.20 -9.45 -3.85
CA ASP A 62 3.53 -9.76 -2.46
C ASP A 62 4.97 -9.29 -2.21
N HIS A 63 5.23 -8.49 -1.18
CA HIS A 63 6.61 -8.07 -0.85
C HIS A 63 7.48 -9.26 -0.45
N VAL A 64 8.80 -9.10 -0.50
CA VAL A 64 9.73 -10.11 0.02
C VAL A 64 9.32 -10.58 1.41
N GLY A 65 9.28 -11.90 1.62
CA GLY A 65 8.86 -12.52 2.88
C GLY A 65 7.36 -12.42 3.21
N HIS A 66 6.52 -11.95 2.29
CA HIS A 66 5.07 -11.84 2.47
C HIS A 66 4.32 -12.72 1.45
N GLY A 67 3.09 -13.10 1.80
CA GLY A 67 2.22 -13.87 0.91
C GLY A 67 2.90 -15.09 0.31
N LEU A 68 2.96 -15.16 -1.02
CA LEU A 68 3.59 -16.22 -1.80
C LEU A 68 4.99 -15.86 -2.30
N SER A 69 5.50 -14.67 -2.00
CA SER A 69 6.88 -14.29 -2.34
C SER A 69 7.91 -15.00 -1.48
N GLU A 70 9.08 -15.21 -2.05
CA GLU A 70 10.22 -15.78 -1.34
C GLU A 70 10.80 -14.80 -0.32
N GLY A 71 11.70 -15.29 0.53
CA GLY A 71 12.34 -14.53 1.58
C GLY A 71 11.92 -14.99 2.98
N GLU A 72 12.61 -14.48 3.99
CA GLU A 72 12.27 -14.75 5.38
C GLU A 72 10.96 -14.03 5.76
N ARG A 73 10.03 -14.77 6.38
CA ARG A 73 8.68 -14.27 6.68
C ARG A 73 8.71 -12.95 7.45
N ALA A 74 8.02 -11.95 6.88
CA ALA A 74 7.86 -10.60 7.42
C ALA A 74 9.20 -9.93 7.81
N LEU A 75 10.24 -10.14 7.00
CA LEU A 75 11.54 -9.49 7.18
C LEU A 75 11.88 -8.64 5.95
N ILE A 76 11.94 -7.34 6.15
CA ILE A 76 12.46 -6.36 5.21
C ILE A 76 13.60 -5.63 5.92
N THR A 77 14.81 -5.73 5.39
CA THR A 77 16.00 -5.08 5.97
C THR A 77 16.46 -3.85 5.20
N ASP A 78 15.86 -3.63 4.02
CA ASP A 78 16.10 -2.46 3.18
C ASP A 78 14.86 -2.16 2.34
N PHE A 79 14.16 -1.08 2.69
CA PHE A 79 12.97 -0.61 1.96
C PHE A 79 13.29 -0.13 0.55
N GLY A 80 14.52 0.36 0.33
CA GLY A 80 14.98 0.77 -0.99
C GLY A 80 14.99 -0.39 -1.99
N LEU A 81 15.38 -1.59 -1.55
CA LEU A 81 15.35 -2.80 -2.38
C LEU A 81 13.92 -3.27 -2.67
N VAL A 82 13.00 -3.13 -1.73
CA VAL A 82 11.56 -3.41 -1.99
C VAL A 82 10.98 -2.42 -2.99
N VAL A 83 11.40 -1.16 -2.94
CA VAL A 83 11.01 -0.16 -3.95
C VAL A 83 11.56 -0.55 -5.33
N ASP A 84 12.79 -1.10 -5.43
CA ASP A 84 13.33 -1.63 -6.69
C ASP A 84 12.50 -2.82 -7.20
N ASP A 85 12.06 -3.72 -6.31
CA ASP A 85 11.15 -4.81 -6.67
C ASP A 85 9.81 -4.28 -7.23
N LEU A 86 9.23 -3.24 -6.62
CA LEU A 86 8.04 -2.58 -7.18
C LEU A 86 8.31 -1.97 -8.56
N GLY A 87 9.51 -1.46 -8.80
CA GLY A 87 9.99 -1.02 -10.11
C GLY A 87 9.97 -2.16 -11.12
N ALA A 88 10.52 -3.32 -10.76
CA ALA A 88 10.52 -4.53 -11.58
C ALA A 88 9.10 -5.05 -11.86
N VAL A 89 8.20 -4.98 -10.88
CA VAL A 89 6.78 -5.30 -11.08
C VAL A 89 6.14 -4.35 -12.10
N ALA A 90 6.40 -3.04 -12.02
CA ALA A 90 5.92 -2.08 -13.00
C ALA A 90 6.46 -2.37 -14.41
N ASP A 91 7.74 -2.75 -14.53
CA ASP A 91 8.37 -3.09 -15.81
C ASP A 91 7.84 -4.42 -16.41
N SER A 92 7.26 -5.29 -15.58
CA SER A 92 6.66 -6.57 -15.99
C SER A 92 5.26 -6.45 -16.59
N MET A 93 4.68 -5.25 -16.60
CA MET A 93 3.35 -5.04 -17.17
C MET A 93 3.35 -5.29 -18.69
N PRO A 94 2.19 -5.67 -19.27
CA PRO A 94 2.08 -5.87 -20.72
C PRO A 94 2.56 -4.63 -21.49
N PRO A 95 3.33 -4.79 -22.57
CA PRO A 95 3.86 -3.65 -23.34
C PRO A 95 2.77 -2.66 -23.82
N GLN A 96 1.57 -3.15 -24.10
CA GLN A 96 0.43 -2.30 -24.50
C GLN A 96 -0.12 -1.41 -23.36
N TRP A 97 0.39 -1.57 -22.13
CA TRP A 97 0.05 -0.73 -20.97
C TRP A 97 1.13 0.29 -20.63
N ALA A 98 2.26 0.31 -21.37
CA ALA A 98 3.41 1.15 -21.07
C ALA A 98 3.10 2.66 -21.01
N ASP A 99 2.15 3.11 -21.84
CA ASP A 99 1.76 4.52 -21.92
C ASP A 99 0.50 4.83 -21.05
N LEU A 100 -0.02 3.85 -20.32
CA LEU A 100 -1.19 4.09 -19.46
C LEU A 100 -0.76 4.80 -18.16
N PRO A 101 -1.60 5.72 -17.65
CA PRO A 101 -1.38 6.30 -16.33
C PRO A 101 -1.27 5.19 -15.26
N LEU A 102 -0.16 5.19 -14.50
CA LEU A 102 0.04 4.33 -13.35
C LEU A 102 -0.30 5.10 -12.07
N VAL A 103 -1.24 4.59 -11.28
CA VAL A 103 -1.61 5.15 -9.98
C VAL A 103 -1.23 4.15 -8.89
N LEU A 104 -0.44 4.60 -7.91
CA LEU A 104 -0.12 3.77 -6.74
C LEU A 104 -1.21 3.92 -5.67
N MET A 105 -1.57 2.79 -5.06
CA MET A 105 -2.47 2.71 -3.91
C MET A 105 -1.77 1.95 -2.80
N GLY A 106 -1.20 2.68 -1.84
CA GLY A 106 -0.42 2.10 -0.75
C GLY A 106 -1.19 2.05 0.56
N HIS A 107 -1.27 0.87 1.18
CA HIS A 107 -1.86 0.68 2.49
C HIS A 107 -0.80 0.50 3.56
N SER A 108 -0.96 1.18 4.69
CA SER A 108 -0.09 1.04 5.87
C SER A 108 1.40 1.23 5.50
N MET A 109 2.28 0.26 5.78
CA MET A 109 3.67 0.19 5.32
C MET A 109 3.79 0.39 3.80
N GLY A 110 2.84 -0.15 3.02
CA GLY A 110 2.80 0.03 1.56
C GLY A 110 2.60 1.48 1.11
N GLY A 111 2.05 2.33 1.96
CA GLY A 111 2.00 3.77 1.73
C GLY A 111 3.39 4.40 1.70
N LEU A 112 4.25 4.03 2.65
CA LEU A 112 5.66 4.47 2.66
C LEU A 112 6.40 3.97 1.42
N LEU A 113 6.26 2.69 1.08
CA LEU A 113 6.85 2.12 -0.14
C LEU A 113 6.37 2.85 -1.40
N SER A 114 5.09 3.19 -1.48
CA SER A 114 4.52 3.97 -2.59
C SER A 114 5.09 5.39 -2.66
N ALA A 115 5.25 6.06 -1.52
CA ALA A 115 5.88 7.38 -1.45
C ALA A 115 7.33 7.32 -1.94
N ARG A 116 8.12 6.33 -1.45
CA ARG A 116 9.51 6.12 -1.87
C ARG A 116 9.63 5.76 -3.34
N PHE A 117 8.67 5.00 -3.92
CA PHE A 117 8.61 4.74 -5.34
C PHE A 117 8.49 6.05 -6.14
N VAL A 118 7.54 6.92 -5.78
CA VAL A 118 7.33 8.21 -6.45
C VAL A 118 8.57 9.11 -6.31
N GLN A 119 9.19 9.14 -5.14
CA GLN A 119 10.41 9.91 -4.91
C GLN A 119 11.58 9.41 -5.76
N ARG A 120 11.71 8.10 -5.94
CA ARG A 120 12.76 7.50 -6.78
C ARG A 120 12.53 7.73 -8.27
N TRP A 121 11.27 7.64 -8.71
CA TRP A 121 10.86 7.77 -10.10
C TRP A 121 9.64 8.70 -10.26
N PRO A 122 9.82 10.03 -10.15
CA PRO A 122 8.71 11.00 -10.16
C PRO A 122 7.83 10.93 -11.41
N ASP A 123 8.42 10.55 -12.54
CA ASP A 123 7.73 10.52 -13.84
C ASP A 123 7.03 9.17 -14.13
N ARG A 124 7.15 8.17 -13.24
CA ARG A 124 6.57 6.84 -13.47
C ARG A 124 5.15 6.69 -12.95
N ALA A 125 4.69 7.60 -12.12
CA ALA A 125 3.35 7.56 -11.54
C ALA A 125 2.56 8.82 -11.85
N ALA A 126 1.29 8.64 -12.20
CA ALA A 126 0.34 9.73 -12.42
C ALA A 126 -0.32 10.22 -11.13
N GLY A 127 -0.24 9.44 -10.05
CA GLY A 127 -0.76 9.78 -8.74
C GLY A 127 -0.43 8.72 -7.69
N VAL A 128 -0.52 9.09 -6.42
CA VAL A 128 -0.31 8.19 -5.28
C VAL A 128 -1.37 8.40 -4.22
N SER A 129 -1.96 7.30 -3.72
CA SER A 129 -2.89 7.34 -2.59
C SER A 129 -2.35 6.57 -1.39
N PHE A 130 -2.63 7.12 -0.22
CA PHE A 130 -2.23 6.67 1.10
C PHE A 130 -3.46 6.24 1.90
N LEU A 131 -3.58 4.94 2.16
CA LEU A 131 -4.69 4.32 2.87
C LEU A 131 -4.20 3.84 4.24
N GLY A 132 -4.60 4.49 5.33
CA GLY A 132 -4.11 4.15 6.67
C GLY A 132 -2.56 4.12 6.74
N ALA A 133 -1.88 4.97 5.98
CA ALA A 133 -0.48 4.81 5.62
C ALA A 133 0.49 5.28 6.69
N VAL A 134 1.58 4.54 6.87
CA VAL A 134 2.71 4.90 7.75
C VAL A 134 3.64 5.84 6.99
N ILE A 135 3.31 7.14 6.97
CA ILE A 135 4.11 8.20 6.34
C ILE A 135 4.39 9.38 7.26
N GLY A 136 3.96 9.30 8.51
CA GLY A 136 4.22 10.30 9.55
C GLY A 136 5.49 10.06 10.34
N ASP A 137 5.53 10.52 11.59
CA ASP A 137 6.67 10.30 12.49
C ASP A 137 6.65 8.95 13.20
N TRP A 138 5.71 8.14 12.99
CA TRP A 138 5.50 6.82 13.60
C TRP A 138 6.24 6.61 14.95
N LYS A 139 5.88 7.45 15.91
CA LYS A 139 6.53 7.56 17.23
C LYS A 139 6.59 6.24 17.99
N TRP A 140 5.60 5.36 17.75
CA TRP A 140 5.58 4.03 18.34
C TRP A 140 6.84 3.24 17.96
N ALA A 141 7.16 3.11 16.66
CA ALA A 141 8.32 2.35 16.21
C ALA A 141 9.63 2.92 16.79
N ARG A 142 9.78 4.25 16.77
CA ARG A 142 10.95 4.91 17.33
C ARG A 142 11.07 4.66 18.84
N SER A 143 9.94 4.63 19.57
CA SER A 143 9.90 4.34 20.99
C SER A 143 10.33 2.91 21.29
N VAL A 144 9.75 1.91 20.60
CA VAL A 144 10.09 0.50 20.87
C VAL A 144 11.51 0.15 20.42
N LEU A 145 12.04 0.80 19.40
CA LEU A 145 13.43 0.63 18.97
C LEU A 145 14.45 1.19 19.98
N SER A 146 14.04 2.10 20.87
CA SER A 146 14.89 2.59 21.96
C SER A 146 15.05 1.56 23.09
N LEU A 147 14.22 0.53 23.13
CA LEU A 147 14.30 -0.54 24.13
C LEU A 147 15.36 -1.58 23.73
N PRO A 148 16.02 -2.26 24.70
CA PRO A 148 16.99 -3.31 24.39
C PRO A 148 16.36 -4.50 23.66
N GLU A 149 15.09 -4.83 23.97
CA GLU A 149 14.30 -5.87 23.36
C GLU A 149 12.94 -5.30 22.93
N LEU A 150 12.41 -5.76 21.80
CA LEU A 150 11.09 -5.36 21.36
C LEU A 150 10.02 -5.97 22.29
N PRO A 151 8.91 -5.28 22.54
CA PRO A 151 7.78 -5.86 23.27
C PRO A 151 7.26 -7.11 22.57
N GLU A 152 6.89 -8.12 23.33
CA GLU A 152 6.19 -9.32 22.85
C GLU A 152 4.68 -9.00 22.73
N GLU A 153 4.34 -7.95 21.97
CA GLU A 153 2.96 -7.59 21.70
C GLU A 153 2.58 -8.06 20.31
N ASP A 154 1.53 -8.87 20.24
CA ASP A 154 0.89 -9.23 18.96
C ASP A 154 -0.10 -8.13 18.58
N SER A 155 -0.19 -7.81 17.29
CA SER A 155 -1.22 -6.88 16.81
C SER A 155 -2.59 -7.53 16.92
N ASP A 156 -3.52 -6.90 17.65
CA ASP A 156 -4.89 -7.39 17.77
C ASP A 156 -5.59 -7.32 16.40
N PRO A 157 -5.95 -8.47 15.80
CA PRO A 157 -6.67 -8.48 14.51
C PRO A 157 -7.96 -7.67 14.53
N MET A 158 -8.59 -7.51 15.71
CA MET A 158 -9.80 -6.71 15.86
C MET A 158 -9.58 -5.20 15.60
N GLY A 159 -8.33 -4.75 15.53
CA GLY A 159 -7.97 -3.41 15.10
C GLY A 159 -8.05 -3.16 13.60
N MET A 160 -8.15 -4.21 12.78
CA MET A 160 -8.13 -4.08 11.31
C MET A 160 -9.41 -3.44 10.76
N SER A 161 -10.59 -3.86 11.25
CA SER A 161 -11.89 -3.41 10.75
C SER A 161 -12.96 -3.42 11.85
N ARG A 162 -14.05 -2.70 11.65
CA ARG A 162 -15.28 -2.87 12.44
C ARG A 162 -16.06 -4.12 12.03
N ASP A 163 -15.78 -4.67 10.84
CA ASP A 163 -16.34 -5.95 10.41
C ASP A 163 -15.56 -7.10 11.06
N GLU A 164 -16.14 -7.72 12.06
CA GLU A 164 -15.51 -8.82 12.80
C GLU A 164 -15.26 -10.07 11.93
N ASP A 165 -16.04 -10.31 10.87
CA ASP A 165 -15.80 -11.42 9.95
C ASP A 165 -14.51 -11.20 9.15
N VAL A 166 -14.23 -9.97 8.76
CA VAL A 166 -12.95 -9.57 8.14
C VAL A 166 -11.80 -9.81 9.11
N CYS A 167 -11.95 -9.39 10.37
CA CYS A 167 -10.92 -9.59 11.39
C CYS A 167 -10.63 -11.06 11.63
N ARG A 168 -11.67 -11.90 11.73
CA ARG A 168 -11.54 -13.36 11.86
C ARG A 168 -10.88 -14.01 10.64
N ALA A 169 -11.24 -13.55 9.43
CA ALA A 169 -10.65 -14.03 8.19
C ALA A 169 -9.15 -13.67 8.11
N TYR A 170 -8.78 -12.45 8.52
CA TYR A 170 -7.39 -12.03 8.62
C TYR A 170 -6.60 -12.91 9.58
N ASP A 171 -7.13 -13.18 10.77
CA ASP A 171 -6.48 -13.99 11.80
C ASP A 171 -6.29 -15.45 11.37
N ALA A 172 -7.24 -16.00 10.62
CA ALA A 172 -7.24 -17.39 10.15
C ALA A 172 -6.45 -17.61 8.85
N ASP A 173 -6.04 -16.55 8.14
CA ASP A 173 -5.37 -16.66 6.84
C ASP A 173 -3.90 -17.12 7.01
N PRO A 174 -3.52 -18.30 6.47
CA PRO A 174 -2.16 -18.83 6.62
C PRO A 174 -1.09 -18.02 5.88
N LEU A 175 -1.46 -17.14 4.96
CA LEU A 175 -0.53 -16.24 4.26
C LEU A 175 -0.29 -14.94 5.03
N VAL A 176 -1.12 -14.61 6.01
CA VAL A 176 -0.90 -13.49 6.93
C VAL A 176 0.12 -13.90 7.98
N TYR A 177 1.10 -13.04 8.20
CA TYR A 177 2.09 -13.26 9.25
C TYR A 177 1.53 -12.88 10.63
N ARG A 178 1.58 -13.81 11.58
CA ARG A 178 1.06 -13.65 12.95
C ARG A 178 2.16 -13.65 14.02
N GLY A 179 3.42 -13.50 13.61
CA GLY A 179 4.54 -13.43 14.55
C GLY A 179 4.83 -12.00 15.02
N LEU A 180 5.75 -11.91 15.96
CA LEU A 180 6.23 -10.63 16.50
C LEU A 180 6.95 -9.79 15.46
N TYR A 181 6.93 -8.47 15.64
CA TYR A 181 7.76 -7.56 14.85
C TYR A 181 9.24 -7.92 14.95
N LYS A 182 9.93 -7.82 13.83
CA LYS A 182 11.37 -8.04 13.76
C LYS A 182 12.09 -6.71 13.81
N ARG A 183 13.07 -6.57 14.73
CA ARG A 183 13.83 -5.34 14.90
C ARG A 183 14.41 -4.80 13.60
N PRO A 184 15.08 -5.62 12.72
CA PRO A 184 15.64 -5.09 11.47
C PRO A 184 14.59 -4.52 10.52
N LEU A 185 13.34 -5.04 10.53
CA LEU A 185 12.24 -4.46 9.74
C LEU A 185 11.91 -3.06 10.24
N LEU A 186 11.68 -2.89 11.55
CA LEU A 186 11.33 -1.59 12.13
C LEU A 186 12.46 -0.56 11.96
N GLU A 187 13.72 -1.00 12.09
CA GLU A 187 14.89 -0.15 11.85
C GLU A 187 14.93 0.34 10.40
N SER A 188 14.73 -0.57 9.44
CA SER A 188 14.70 -0.26 8.02
C SER A 188 13.51 0.65 7.65
N GLU A 189 12.34 0.44 8.27
CA GLU A 189 11.16 1.27 8.04
C GLU A 189 11.36 2.70 8.58
N VAL A 190 11.97 2.85 9.75
CA VAL A 190 12.31 4.17 10.31
C VAL A 190 13.33 4.91 9.43
N VAL A 191 14.34 4.21 8.89
CA VAL A 191 15.27 4.79 7.91
C VAL A 191 14.52 5.29 6.67
N ALA A 192 13.62 4.47 6.12
CA ALA A 192 12.81 4.84 4.95
C ALA A 192 11.88 6.04 5.22
N LEU A 193 11.35 6.17 6.46
CA LEU A 193 10.57 7.35 6.88
C LEU A 193 11.43 8.61 6.94
N ASP A 194 12.67 8.52 7.43
CA ASP A 194 13.59 9.66 7.46
C ASP A 194 14.00 10.08 6.05
N GLU A 195 14.26 9.13 5.16
CA GLU A 195 14.50 9.39 3.74
C GLU A 195 13.27 10.00 3.05
N PHE A 196 12.07 9.48 3.32
CA PHE A 196 10.83 10.06 2.79
C PHE A 196 10.71 11.54 3.17
N ARG A 197 10.97 11.89 4.41
CA ARG A 197 10.93 13.29 4.86
C ARG A 197 12.00 14.16 4.22
N ALA A 198 13.22 13.63 4.07
CA ALA A 198 14.31 14.36 3.46
C ALA A 198 14.07 14.68 1.98
N GLU A 199 13.25 13.87 1.30
CA GLU A 199 12.94 14.00 -0.12
C GLU A 199 11.46 14.33 -0.41
N ILE A 200 10.73 14.86 0.58
CA ILE A 200 9.28 15.11 0.48
C ILE A 200 8.89 16.04 -0.67
N ASP A 201 9.79 16.95 -1.04
CA ASP A 201 9.66 17.92 -2.13
C ASP A 201 9.63 17.28 -3.52
N ARG A 202 10.03 16.02 -3.64
CA ARG A 202 9.97 15.27 -4.90
C ARG A 202 8.58 14.75 -5.26
N ILE A 203 7.61 14.77 -4.34
CA ILE A 203 6.23 14.33 -4.60
C ILE A 203 5.38 15.53 -5.05
N THR A 204 5.28 15.73 -6.36
CA THR A 204 4.53 16.84 -6.97
C THR A 204 3.26 16.39 -7.70
N ILE A 205 3.10 15.09 -7.92
CA ILE A 205 1.92 14.47 -8.56
C ILE A 205 0.69 14.52 -7.65
N PRO A 206 -0.53 14.29 -8.16
CA PRO A 206 -1.76 14.18 -7.36
C PRO A 206 -1.63 13.19 -6.20
N VAL A 207 -2.09 13.61 -5.02
CA VAL A 207 -2.03 12.83 -3.78
C VAL A 207 -3.43 12.60 -3.21
N GLY A 208 -3.77 11.33 -2.94
CA GLY A 208 -4.94 10.93 -2.19
C GLY A 208 -4.57 10.55 -0.75
N PHE A 209 -5.29 11.04 0.25
CA PHE A 209 -5.18 10.63 1.64
C PHE A 209 -6.53 10.12 2.13
N PHE A 210 -6.58 8.86 2.51
CA PHE A 210 -7.77 8.14 2.96
C PHE A 210 -7.44 7.45 4.27
N HIS A 211 -8.13 7.81 5.38
CA HIS A 211 -7.77 7.30 6.69
C HIS A 211 -9.01 7.10 7.56
N GLY A 212 -8.98 6.08 8.43
CA GLY A 212 -9.96 5.90 9.50
C GLY A 212 -9.58 6.75 10.70
N ASP A 213 -10.53 7.49 11.28
CA ASP A 213 -10.24 8.31 12.45
C ASP A 213 -10.13 7.50 13.76
N ALA A 214 -10.55 6.23 13.71
CA ALA A 214 -10.41 5.25 14.80
C ALA A 214 -9.32 4.19 14.52
N ASP A 215 -8.38 4.43 13.62
CA ASP A 215 -7.25 3.55 13.33
C ASP A 215 -6.36 3.40 14.58
N PRO A 216 -6.27 2.18 15.18
CA PRO A 216 -5.50 1.97 16.40
C PRO A 216 -4.00 1.78 16.14
N PHE A 217 -3.58 1.48 14.89
CA PHE A 217 -2.19 1.16 14.53
C PHE A 217 -1.45 2.38 14.00
N VAL A 218 -2.11 3.18 13.16
CA VAL A 218 -1.54 4.36 12.53
C VAL A 218 -2.42 5.57 12.84
N PRO A 219 -2.09 6.36 13.87
CA PRO A 219 -2.82 7.59 14.18
C PRO A 219 -2.80 8.53 12.98
N PHE A 220 -3.98 8.92 12.48
CA PHE A 220 -4.11 9.68 11.25
C PHE A 220 -3.41 11.06 11.29
N GLY A 221 -3.27 11.65 12.47
CA GLY A 221 -2.74 13.01 12.63
C GLY A 221 -1.33 13.19 12.09
N ASP A 222 -0.42 12.27 12.42
CA ASP A 222 0.98 12.34 11.97
C ASP A 222 1.07 12.13 10.43
N SER A 223 0.29 11.19 9.89
CA SER A 223 0.25 10.92 8.45
C SER A 223 -0.43 12.04 7.67
N LEU A 224 -1.49 12.63 8.21
CA LEU A 224 -2.14 13.81 7.63
C LEU A 224 -1.16 14.99 7.55
N GLN A 225 -0.40 15.26 8.60
CA GLN A 225 0.59 16.33 8.59
C GLN A 225 1.64 16.10 7.49
N ALA A 226 2.15 14.88 7.36
CA ALA A 226 3.09 14.54 6.28
C ALA A 226 2.50 14.80 4.89
N VAL A 227 1.22 14.45 4.66
CA VAL A 227 0.54 14.74 3.38
C VAL A 227 0.36 16.23 3.16
N LEU A 228 0.08 17.01 4.21
CA LEU A 228 -0.03 18.46 4.10
C LEU A 228 1.31 19.11 3.72
N ASP A 229 2.42 18.55 4.18
CA ASP A 229 3.78 19.03 3.90
C ASP A 229 4.26 18.65 2.47
N ILE A 230 3.68 17.65 1.82
CA ILE A 230 3.94 17.32 0.41
C ILE A 230 3.59 18.52 -0.47
N PRO A 231 4.45 18.98 -1.41
CA PRO A 231 4.19 20.18 -2.22
C PRO A 231 3.18 20.00 -3.36
N SER A 232 2.59 18.81 -3.53
CA SER A 232 1.56 18.59 -4.55
C SER A 232 0.45 19.64 -4.47
N ALA A 233 0.08 20.21 -5.61
CA ALA A 233 -1.04 21.18 -5.72
C ALA A 233 -2.42 20.48 -5.73
N ASP A 234 -2.46 19.18 -6.03
CA ASP A 234 -3.70 18.38 -6.08
C ASP A 234 -3.68 17.36 -4.95
N LYS A 235 -4.42 17.67 -3.88
CA LYS A 235 -4.57 16.80 -2.70
C LYS A 235 -6.03 16.52 -2.41
N ARG A 236 -6.40 15.24 -2.42
CA ARG A 236 -7.70 14.76 -1.93
C ARG A 236 -7.53 14.20 -0.52
N LEU A 237 -8.22 14.77 0.46
CA LEU A 237 -8.17 14.34 1.85
C LEU A 237 -9.55 13.79 2.26
N ARG A 238 -9.58 12.59 2.84
CA ARG A 238 -10.80 11.95 3.32
C ARG A 238 -10.54 11.21 4.62
N LEU A 239 -11.28 11.57 5.67
CA LEU A 239 -11.37 10.79 6.91
C LEU A 239 -12.71 10.08 6.95
N TYR A 240 -12.71 8.84 7.42
CA TYR A 240 -13.89 8.00 7.59
C TYR A 240 -14.17 7.83 9.08
N GLU A 241 -15.32 8.34 9.52
CA GLU A 241 -15.73 8.33 10.92
C GLU A 241 -15.88 6.92 11.46
N GLY A 242 -15.22 6.64 12.58
CA GLY A 242 -15.19 5.35 13.26
C GLY A 242 -14.48 4.24 12.51
N ALA A 243 -14.01 4.46 11.27
CA ALA A 243 -13.29 3.44 10.52
C ALA A 243 -11.91 3.16 11.12
N LYS A 244 -11.53 1.88 11.08
CA LYS A 244 -10.25 1.38 11.57
C LYS A 244 -9.21 1.32 10.45
N HIS A 245 -8.24 0.41 10.54
CA HIS A 245 -7.04 0.41 9.72
C HIS A 245 -7.27 0.00 8.27
N GLU A 246 -8.01 -1.08 8.01
CA GLU A 246 -8.20 -1.64 6.66
C GLU A 246 -9.44 -1.06 5.96
N LEU A 247 -9.34 0.17 5.47
CA LEU A 247 -10.46 0.91 4.88
C LEU A 247 -11.25 0.15 3.81
N VAL A 248 -10.55 -0.57 2.92
CA VAL A 248 -11.18 -1.33 1.84
C VAL A 248 -11.86 -2.61 2.31
N ASN A 249 -11.67 -2.96 3.57
CA ASN A 249 -12.28 -4.09 4.26
C ASN A 249 -13.24 -3.64 5.39
N GLU A 250 -13.54 -2.35 5.48
CA GLU A 250 -14.40 -1.76 6.49
C GLU A 250 -15.89 -1.98 6.22
N THR A 251 -16.74 -1.76 7.23
CA THR A 251 -18.20 -1.85 7.09
C THR A 251 -18.76 -0.87 6.05
N ASN A 252 -18.09 0.24 5.81
CA ASN A 252 -18.40 1.22 4.78
C ASN A 252 -17.48 1.14 3.55
N ARG A 253 -16.92 -0.05 3.26
CA ARG A 253 -16.00 -0.26 2.12
C ARG A 253 -16.54 0.23 0.78
N ASP A 254 -17.85 0.16 0.54
CA ASP A 254 -18.44 0.62 -0.72
C ASP A 254 -18.27 2.14 -0.90
N GLU A 255 -18.38 2.93 0.18
CA GLU A 255 -18.07 4.36 0.17
C GLU A 255 -16.58 4.60 -0.11
N VAL A 256 -15.71 3.82 0.54
CA VAL A 256 -14.25 3.92 0.33
C VAL A 256 -13.88 3.60 -1.11
N LEU A 257 -14.41 2.51 -1.67
CA LEU A 257 -14.16 2.10 -3.06
C LEU A 257 -14.69 3.14 -4.06
N PHE A 258 -15.85 3.74 -3.79
CA PHE A 258 -16.40 4.81 -4.60
C PHE A 258 -15.47 6.05 -4.58
N ASP A 259 -15.01 6.48 -3.42
CA ASP A 259 -14.12 7.64 -3.27
C ASP A 259 -12.76 7.40 -3.97
N LEU A 260 -12.19 6.20 -3.83
CA LEU A 260 -10.95 5.78 -4.50
C LEU A 260 -11.11 5.79 -6.02
N LEU A 261 -12.17 5.16 -6.53
CA LEU A 261 -12.47 5.13 -7.96
C LEU A 261 -12.68 6.54 -8.52
N HIS A 262 -13.39 7.39 -7.78
CA HIS A 262 -13.64 8.78 -8.17
C HIS A 262 -12.32 9.56 -8.27
N TRP A 263 -11.41 9.39 -7.30
CA TRP A 263 -10.11 10.03 -7.28
C TRP A 263 -9.22 9.54 -8.45
N VAL A 264 -9.11 8.22 -8.66
CA VAL A 264 -8.38 7.65 -9.81
C VAL A 264 -8.92 8.17 -11.14
N ASN A 265 -10.25 8.21 -11.29
CA ASN A 265 -10.88 8.75 -12.50
C ASN A 265 -10.61 10.25 -12.71
N GLY A 266 -10.38 11.01 -11.65
CA GLY A 266 -9.94 12.41 -11.72
C GLY A 266 -8.57 12.51 -12.38
N ILE A 267 -7.61 11.70 -11.97
CA ILE A 267 -6.26 11.63 -12.53
C ILE A 267 -6.30 11.23 -14.01
N VAL A 268 -6.97 10.12 -14.34
CA VAL A 268 -7.05 9.57 -15.70
C VAL A 268 -7.65 10.57 -16.73
N ARG A 269 -8.47 11.51 -16.27
CA ARG A 269 -9.05 12.55 -17.16
C ARG A 269 -8.13 13.75 -17.35
N SER A 270 -7.14 13.90 -16.50
CA SER A 270 -6.21 15.03 -16.50
C SER A 270 -4.90 14.72 -17.22
N THR A 271 -4.62 13.43 -17.49
CA THR A 271 -3.50 12.92 -18.29
C THR A 271 -3.94 12.68 -19.72
#